data_6438c307d4debf5d8ff952a6a48fa41a
#
_entry.id   6438c307d4debf5d8ff952a6a48fa41a
#
_cell.length_a   1.000
_cell.length_b   1.000
_cell.length_c   1.000
_cell.angle_alpha   90.00
_cell.angle_beta   90.00
_cell.angle_gamma   90.00
#
_symmetry.space_group_name_H-M   'P 1'
#
loop_
_entity.id
_entity.type
_entity.pdbx_description
1 polymer ?
#
loop_
_entity_poly.entity_id
_entity_poly.type
_entity_poly.pdbx_seq_one_letter_code
_entity_poly.pdbx_strand_id
1 'polypeptide(L)'
;KMTEKADGKFSLVNTLSFDRNDVVVLDGETGIAGRTSQTYTDFDGNKKTAFTVSIPANSAAVLEKTAPVKTGSAFKADGDTLETPFYRVKFDENGYIASLYDVQADREVRNLSGTSLGTLWFGKDVPNSWDNWDIDDDVFMKMNPVTELVSRETVSDGEVEYRVRST
;
A
#
# COMPACT_ATOMS: atom_id res chain seq x y z
N LYS A 1 10.18 7.68 -13.70
CA LYS A 1 11.59 7.30 -13.71
C LYS A 1 12.37 8.28 -12.85
N MET A 2 13.26 7.78 -12.01
CA MET A 2 14.12 8.56 -11.11
C MET A 2 15.56 8.51 -11.61
N THR A 3 16.25 9.64 -11.53
CA THR A 3 17.70 9.74 -11.77
C THR A 3 18.33 10.52 -10.62
N GLU A 4 19.31 9.94 -9.95
CA GLU A 4 20.01 10.54 -8.81
C GLU A 4 21.24 11.34 -9.31
N LYS A 5 21.48 12.51 -8.70
CA LYS A 5 22.68 13.34 -8.92
C LYS A 5 23.59 13.28 -7.70
N ALA A 6 24.88 13.50 -7.89
CA ALA A 6 25.91 13.37 -6.85
C ALA A 6 25.80 14.39 -5.69
N ASP A 7 24.96 15.39 -5.77
CA ASP A 7 24.79 16.49 -4.81
C ASP A 7 23.57 16.34 -3.87
N GLY A 8 23.05 15.13 -3.72
CA GLY A 8 21.85 14.88 -2.91
C GLY A 8 20.55 15.28 -3.58
N LYS A 9 20.58 15.67 -4.85
CA LYS A 9 19.41 15.99 -5.66
C LYS A 9 19.04 14.83 -6.56
N PHE A 10 17.75 14.68 -6.82
CA PHE A 10 17.23 13.70 -7.76
C PHE A 10 16.06 14.26 -8.55
N SER A 11 15.79 13.67 -9.70
CA SER A 11 14.69 14.08 -10.57
C SER A 11 13.63 13.00 -10.62
N LEU A 12 12.38 13.41 -10.49
CA LEU A 12 11.20 12.60 -10.79
C LEU A 12 10.61 13.05 -12.11
N VAL A 13 10.28 12.11 -12.97
CA VAL A 13 9.72 12.39 -14.30
C VAL A 13 8.35 11.74 -14.41
N ASN A 14 7.35 12.55 -14.71
CA ASN A 14 6.02 12.11 -15.11
C ASN A 14 5.95 12.08 -16.64
N THR A 15 5.92 10.88 -17.22
CA THR A 15 5.81 10.67 -18.67
C THR A 15 4.37 10.48 -19.14
N LEU A 16 3.40 10.58 -18.22
CA LEU A 16 1.99 10.43 -18.54
C LEU A 16 1.38 11.76 -19.00
N SER A 17 0.31 11.68 -19.75
CA SER A 17 -0.43 12.85 -20.29
C SER A 17 -1.36 13.53 -19.26
N PHE A 18 -1.30 13.14 -17.99
CA PHE A 18 -2.08 13.73 -16.91
C PHE A 18 -1.22 13.97 -15.66
N ASP A 19 -1.66 14.89 -14.82
CA ASP A 19 -0.99 15.23 -13.57
C ASP A 19 -0.99 14.04 -12.60
N ARG A 20 0.11 13.84 -11.89
CA ARG A 20 0.26 12.80 -10.88
C ARG A 20 0.36 13.41 -9.49
N ASN A 21 -0.58 13.04 -8.62
CA ASN A 21 -0.46 13.18 -7.17
C ASN A 21 -0.26 11.77 -6.61
N ASP A 22 0.91 11.52 -6.02
CA ASP A 22 1.29 10.15 -5.69
C ASP A 22 2.21 10.10 -4.47
N VAL A 23 2.42 8.90 -3.95
CA VAL A 23 3.44 8.59 -2.96
C VAL A 23 4.61 7.93 -3.66
N VAL A 24 5.80 8.46 -3.43
CA VAL A 24 7.06 7.91 -3.94
C VAL A 24 7.87 7.34 -2.80
N VAL A 25 8.49 6.20 -3.02
CA VAL A 25 9.37 5.55 -2.05
C VAL A 25 10.80 5.56 -2.56
N LEU A 26 11.73 5.99 -1.71
CA LEU A 26 13.17 5.94 -1.92
C LEU A 26 13.82 4.93 -0.99
N ASP A 27 14.94 4.39 -1.43
CA ASP A 27 15.83 3.64 -0.57
C ASP A 27 16.57 4.57 0.38
N GLY A 28 16.73 4.11 1.62
CA GLY A 28 17.42 4.85 2.66
C GLY A 28 16.50 5.74 3.51
N GLU A 29 17.09 6.31 4.55
CA GLU A 29 16.44 7.15 5.54
C GLU A 29 16.81 8.61 5.25
N THR A 30 15.84 9.40 4.78
CA THR A 30 16.07 10.80 4.38
C THR A 30 14.81 11.63 4.58
N GLY A 31 14.96 12.95 4.61
CA GLY A 31 13.86 13.89 4.41
C GLY A 31 13.85 14.38 2.95
N ILE A 32 12.79 15.06 2.55
CA ILE A 32 12.66 15.69 1.24
C ILE A 32 12.29 17.15 1.44
N ALA A 33 13.10 18.05 0.91
CA ALA A 33 12.91 19.50 1.05
C ALA A 33 11.51 19.92 0.59
N GLY A 34 10.77 20.61 1.49
CA GLY A 34 9.43 21.14 1.20
C GLY A 34 8.35 20.09 0.97
N ARG A 35 8.57 18.85 1.44
CA ARG A 35 7.60 17.74 1.32
C ARG A 35 7.40 17.02 2.65
N THR A 36 6.18 16.58 2.89
CA THR A 36 5.90 15.62 3.95
C THR A 36 6.55 14.28 3.57
N SER A 37 7.36 13.74 4.46
CA SER A 37 8.06 12.47 4.28
C SER A 37 8.09 11.69 5.56
N GLN A 38 8.07 10.36 5.47
CA GLN A 38 8.21 9.46 6.60
C GLN A 38 9.17 8.33 6.28
N THR A 39 9.90 7.89 7.29
CA THR A 39 10.83 6.77 7.18
C THR A 39 10.26 5.52 7.85
N TYR A 40 10.52 4.37 7.27
CA TYR A 40 10.14 3.08 7.83
C TYR A 40 11.15 2.00 7.46
N THR A 41 11.02 0.83 8.06
CA THR A 41 11.80 -0.35 7.69
C THR A 41 10.89 -1.30 6.93
N ASP A 42 11.29 -1.68 5.73
CA ASP A 42 10.50 -2.58 4.92
C ASP A 42 10.58 -4.04 5.39
N PHE A 43 9.91 -4.90 4.68
CA PHE A 43 9.84 -6.33 4.94
C PHE A 43 11.20 -7.04 4.92
N ASP A 44 12.14 -6.58 4.08
CA ASP A 44 13.50 -7.13 3.97
C ASP A 44 14.49 -6.51 4.97
N GLY A 45 14.01 -5.64 5.86
CA GLY A 45 14.84 -4.93 6.83
C GLY A 45 15.54 -3.68 6.29
N ASN A 46 15.21 -3.25 5.06
CA ASN A 46 15.81 -2.05 4.47
C ASN A 46 15.09 -0.78 4.91
N LYS A 47 15.86 0.26 5.15
CA LYS A 47 15.32 1.59 5.41
C LYS A 47 14.76 2.19 4.13
N LYS A 48 13.56 2.76 4.24
CA LYS A 48 12.84 3.41 3.14
C LYS A 48 12.31 4.77 3.60
N THR A 49 12.12 5.65 2.64
CA THR A 49 11.46 6.94 2.84
C THR A 49 10.30 7.07 1.86
N ALA A 50 9.09 7.22 2.39
CA ALA A 50 7.89 7.57 1.61
C ALA A 50 7.63 9.06 1.69
N PHE A 51 7.21 9.69 0.58
CA PHE A 51 6.87 11.11 0.53
C PHE A 51 5.86 11.40 -0.58
N THR A 52 5.08 12.47 -0.41
CA THR A 52 4.07 12.89 -1.37
C THR A 52 4.66 13.79 -2.46
N VAL A 53 4.17 13.62 -3.68
CA VAL A 53 4.53 14.46 -4.82
C VAL A 53 3.31 14.85 -5.64
N SER A 54 3.43 16.03 -6.28
CA SER A 54 2.53 16.46 -7.35
C SER A 54 3.41 16.87 -8.53
N ILE A 55 3.25 16.17 -9.66
CA ILE A 55 4.05 16.39 -10.87
C ILE A 55 3.11 16.52 -12.06
N PRO A 56 3.11 17.69 -12.75
CA PRO A 56 2.27 17.88 -13.92
C PRO A 56 2.53 16.88 -15.04
N ALA A 57 1.57 16.77 -15.96
CA ALA A 57 1.69 15.94 -17.15
C ALA A 57 2.97 16.24 -17.94
N ASN A 58 3.63 15.19 -18.45
CA ASN A 58 4.82 15.30 -19.31
C ASN A 58 5.92 16.24 -18.76
N SER A 59 6.13 16.23 -17.43
CA SER A 59 7.06 17.13 -16.77
C SER A 59 8.02 16.43 -15.83
N ALA A 60 8.98 17.17 -15.31
CA ALA A 60 9.93 16.69 -14.31
C ALA A 60 10.01 17.67 -13.14
N ALA A 61 10.24 17.13 -11.94
CA ALA A 61 10.55 17.88 -10.74
C ALA A 61 11.93 17.50 -10.21
N VAL A 62 12.73 18.48 -9.82
CA VAL A 62 14.00 18.25 -9.10
C VAL A 62 13.73 18.42 -7.62
N LEU A 63 14.07 17.40 -6.84
CA LEU A 63 13.91 17.37 -5.40
C LEU A 63 15.26 17.21 -4.72
N GLU A 64 15.35 17.65 -3.47
CA GLU A 64 16.56 17.63 -2.67
C GLU A 64 16.35 16.79 -1.42
N LYS A 65 17.30 15.91 -1.13
CA LYS A 65 17.34 15.14 0.11
C LYS A 65 17.79 16.05 1.26
N THR A 66 17.17 15.87 2.41
CA THR A 66 17.50 16.56 3.67
C THR A 66 17.67 15.54 4.79
N ALA A 67 17.95 16.00 6.01
CA ALA A 67 17.86 15.14 7.18
C ALA A 67 16.42 14.64 7.35
N PRO A 68 16.22 13.39 7.79
CA PRO A 68 14.89 12.84 8.04
C PRO A 68 14.20 13.62 9.16
N VAL A 69 12.89 13.84 8.99
CA VAL A 69 12.05 14.51 9.99
C VAL A 69 11.09 13.45 10.56
N LYS A 70 11.00 13.39 11.89
CA LYS A 70 10.02 12.52 12.54
C LYS A 70 8.67 13.22 12.48
N THR A 71 7.71 12.60 11.80
CA THR A 71 6.31 13.06 11.71
C THR A 71 5.42 12.29 12.68
N GLY A 72 4.28 12.84 13.03
CA GLY A 72 3.22 12.14 13.76
C GLY A 72 2.43 11.21 12.83
N SER A 73 1.50 10.44 13.40
CA SER A 73 0.55 9.69 12.61
C SER A 73 -0.63 10.56 12.20
N ALA A 74 -1.05 10.44 10.93
CA ALA A 74 -2.31 11.00 10.43
C ALA A 74 -3.48 10.01 10.57
N PHE A 75 -3.21 8.81 11.05
CA PHE A 75 -4.14 7.69 11.13
C PHE A 75 -4.46 7.33 12.58
N LYS A 76 -5.62 6.75 12.81
CA LYS A 76 -6.00 6.22 14.11
C LYS A 76 -6.17 4.72 14.00
N ALA A 77 -5.27 3.99 14.64
CA ALA A 77 -5.32 2.54 14.70
C ALA A 77 -5.63 2.11 16.15
N ASP A 78 -6.60 1.22 16.30
CA ASP A 78 -6.95 0.61 17.58
C ASP A 78 -7.37 -0.85 17.35
N GLY A 79 -6.56 -1.77 17.83
CA GLY A 79 -6.77 -3.21 17.65
C GLY A 79 -6.94 -3.58 16.17
N ASP A 80 -8.16 -4.02 15.81
CA ASP A 80 -8.51 -4.43 14.46
C ASP A 80 -9.08 -3.31 13.59
N THR A 81 -9.07 -2.08 14.08
CA THR A 81 -9.64 -0.94 13.36
C THR A 81 -8.56 0.04 12.92
N LEU A 82 -8.78 0.65 11.76
CA LEU A 82 -7.96 1.73 11.23
C LEU A 82 -8.86 2.82 10.67
N GLU A 83 -8.73 4.04 11.19
CA GLU A 83 -9.40 5.22 10.64
C GLU A 83 -8.41 6.06 9.86
N THR A 84 -8.79 6.40 8.65
CA THR A 84 -8.11 7.34 7.77
C THR A 84 -9.04 8.49 7.43
N PRO A 85 -8.57 9.58 6.80
CA PRO A 85 -9.46 10.64 6.31
C PRO A 85 -10.51 10.16 5.29
N PHE A 86 -10.29 9.01 4.66
CA PHE A 86 -11.14 8.50 3.57
C PHE A 86 -11.94 7.26 3.96
N TYR A 87 -11.38 6.40 4.81
CA TYR A 87 -11.95 5.09 5.12
C TYR A 87 -11.90 4.78 6.60
N ARG A 88 -12.91 4.05 7.08
CA ARG A 88 -12.85 3.26 8.31
C ARG A 88 -12.71 1.80 7.91
N VAL A 89 -11.63 1.17 8.36
CA VAL A 89 -11.28 -0.21 8.01
C VAL A 89 -11.41 -1.06 9.27
N LYS A 90 -12.00 -2.26 9.13
CA LYS A 90 -11.97 -3.28 10.17
C LYS A 90 -11.38 -4.56 9.59
N PHE A 91 -10.41 -5.13 10.28
CA PHE A 91 -9.82 -6.41 9.94
C PHE A 91 -10.55 -7.55 10.67
N ASP A 92 -10.56 -8.74 10.07
CA ASP A 92 -11.03 -9.96 10.72
C ASP A 92 -9.87 -10.70 11.43
N GLU A 93 -10.21 -11.84 12.05
CA GLU A 93 -9.25 -12.70 12.75
C GLU A 93 -8.17 -13.28 11.85
N ASN A 94 -8.38 -13.31 10.54
CA ASN A 94 -7.41 -13.80 9.55
C ASN A 94 -6.57 -12.67 8.92
N GLY A 95 -6.77 -11.42 9.37
CA GLY A 95 -6.05 -10.25 8.88
C GLY A 95 -6.59 -9.68 7.56
N TYR A 96 -7.72 -10.15 7.08
CA TYR A 96 -8.41 -9.63 5.90
C TYR A 96 -9.35 -8.48 6.26
N ILE A 97 -9.77 -7.69 5.28
CA ILE A 97 -10.63 -6.53 5.51
C ILE A 97 -12.09 -6.99 5.63
N ALA A 98 -12.58 -7.05 6.86
CA ALA A 98 -13.98 -7.41 7.18
C ALA A 98 -14.98 -6.28 6.87
N SER A 99 -14.54 -5.02 6.93
CA SER A 99 -15.34 -3.85 6.59
C SER A 99 -14.43 -2.77 6.02
N LEU A 100 -14.87 -2.15 4.93
CA LEU A 100 -14.24 -0.99 4.31
C LEU A 100 -15.34 0.04 4.09
N TYR A 101 -15.45 1.01 5.01
CA TYR A 101 -16.44 2.06 4.93
C TYR A 101 -15.84 3.32 4.33
N ASP A 102 -16.39 3.76 3.19
CA ASP A 102 -16.02 5.02 2.55
C ASP A 102 -16.71 6.17 3.27
N VAL A 103 -15.92 7.00 3.96
CA VAL A 103 -16.42 8.12 4.78
C VAL A 103 -17.02 9.21 3.90
N GLN A 104 -16.45 9.43 2.72
CA GLN A 104 -16.90 10.49 1.82
C GLN A 104 -18.19 10.11 1.08
N ALA A 105 -18.28 8.85 0.63
CA ALA A 105 -19.45 8.34 -0.05
C ALA A 105 -20.55 7.85 0.91
N ASP A 106 -20.27 7.86 2.23
CA ASP A 106 -21.18 7.43 3.31
C ASP A 106 -21.73 6.01 3.08
N ARG A 107 -20.87 5.06 2.72
CA ARG A 107 -21.29 3.69 2.41
C ARG A 107 -20.24 2.64 2.72
N GLU A 108 -20.71 1.44 3.00
CA GLU A 108 -19.86 0.24 3.03
C GLU A 108 -19.51 -0.16 1.58
N VAL A 109 -18.22 -0.38 1.33
CA VAL A 109 -17.71 -0.80 0.02
C VAL A 109 -17.81 -2.31 -0.15
N ARG A 110 -17.60 -3.05 0.96
CA ARG A 110 -17.64 -4.50 0.94
C ARG A 110 -19.09 -5.01 0.99
N ASN A 111 -19.38 -6.07 0.26
CA ASN A 111 -20.59 -6.85 0.51
C ASN A 111 -20.44 -7.67 1.80
N LEU A 112 -21.13 -7.26 2.86
CA LEU A 112 -21.02 -7.85 4.20
C LEU A 112 -21.48 -9.32 4.29
N SER A 113 -22.21 -9.82 3.31
CA SER A 113 -22.63 -11.23 3.23
C SER A 113 -21.58 -12.14 2.55
N GLY A 114 -20.53 -11.54 1.98
CA GLY A 114 -19.44 -12.28 1.31
C GLY A 114 -18.21 -12.46 2.19
N THR A 115 -17.17 -13.04 1.61
CA THR A 115 -15.85 -13.13 2.24
C THR A 115 -15.20 -11.76 2.41
N SER A 116 -14.28 -11.64 3.36
CA SER A 116 -13.51 -10.41 3.59
C SER A 116 -12.70 -10.01 2.36
N LEU A 117 -12.49 -8.69 2.16
CA LEU A 117 -11.72 -8.21 1.02
C LEU A 117 -10.25 -8.61 1.17
N GLY A 118 -9.64 -8.96 0.05
CA GLY A 118 -8.26 -9.39 0.00
C GLY A 118 -8.01 -10.81 0.49
N THR A 119 -9.08 -11.60 0.76
CA THR A 119 -8.93 -13.01 1.12
C THR A 119 -8.12 -13.76 0.05
N LEU A 120 -7.02 -14.35 0.48
CA LEU A 120 -6.22 -15.22 -0.37
C LEU A 120 -6.87 -16.59 -0.47
N TRP A 121 -6.90 -17.12 -1.68
CA TRP A 121 -7.43 -18.45 -1.95
C TRP A 121 -6.31 -19.32 -2.46
N PHE A 122 -6.24 -20.53 -1.96
CA PHE A 122 -5.26 -21.52 -2.37
C PHE A 122 -5.97 -22.79 -2.81
N GLY A 123 -5.57 -23.33 -3.95
CA GLY A 123 -6.13 -24.55 -4.49
C GLY A 123 -5.16 -25.25 -5.41
N LYS A 124 -5.48 -26.51 -5.71
CA LYS A 124 -4.72 -27.30 -6.68
C LYS A 124 -5.21 -26.94 -8.09
N ASP A 125 -4.31 -26.41 -8.90
CA ASP A 125 -4.54 -26.19 -10.32
C ASP A 125 -3.99 -27.37 -11.12
N VAL A 126 -4.88 -28.13 -11.73
CA VAL A 126 -4.55 -29.27 -12.61
C VAL A 126 -5.44 -29.15 -13.83
N PRO A 127 -5.01 -28.38 -14.83
CA PRO A 127 -5.79 -28.17 -16.05
C PRO A 127 -5.87 -29.46 -16.87
N ASN A 128 -6.97 -29.65 -17.54
CA ASN A 128 -7.14 -30.77 -18.49
C ASN A 128 -6.28 -30.57 -19.76
N SER A 129 -6.20 -29.31 -20.21
CA SER A 129 -5.36 -28.91 -21.37
C SER A 129 -5.14 -27.39 -21.30
N TRP A 130 -4.08 -26.92 -21.98
CA TRP A 130 -3.81 -25.48 -22.14
C TRP A 130 -3.53 -24.74 -20.83
N ASP A 131 -2.71 -25.31 -19.99
CA ASP A 131 -2.35 -24.82 -18.63
C ASP A 131 -1.90 -23.36 -18.51
N ASN A 132 -1.55 -22.73 -19.63
CA ASN A 132 -1.14 -21.32 -19.68
C ASN A 132 -2.20 -20.37 -20.24
N TRP A 133 -3.34 -20.90 -20.70
CA TRP A 133 -4.33 -20.12 -21.46
C TRP A 133 -5.71 -20.13 -20.85
N ASP A 134 -6.01 -21.11 -20.03
CA ASP A 134 -7.34 -21.33 -19.51
C ASP A 134 -7.29 -21.77 -18.05
N ILE A 135 -8.35 -21.46 -17.34
CA ILE A 135 -8.60 -21.93 -15.98
C ILE A 135 -9.87 -22.76 -16.05
N ASP A 136 -9.76 -24.05 -15.77
CA ASP A 136 -10.91 -24.95 -15.78
C ASP A 136 -11.97 -24.49 -14.76
N ASP A 137 -13.24 -24.56 -15.12
CA ASP A 137 -14.38 -24.11 -14.30
C ASP A 137 -14.39 -24.74 -12.90
N ASP A 138 -13.85 -25.93 -12.74
CA ASP A 138 -13.82 -26.66 -11.48
C ASP A 138 -12.75 -26.17 -10.50
N VAL A 139 -11.83 -25.33 -10.93
CA VAL A 139 -10.76 -24.75 -10.09
C VAL A 139 -11.36 -24.02 -8.88
N PHE A 140 -12.45 -23.28 -9.11
CA PHE A 140 -13.13 -22.54 -8.04
C PHE A 140 -13.73 -23.46 -6.95
N MET A 141 -14.07 -24.69 -7.29
CA MET A 141 -14.56 -25.70 -6.34
C MET A 141 -13.45 -26.32 -5.51
N LYS A 142 -12.20 -26.18 -5.94
CA LYS A 142 -11.00 -26.76 -5.30
C LYS A 142 -10.23 -25.72 -4.47
N MET A 143 -10.63 -24.45 -4.52
CA MET A 143 -9.98 -23.37 -3.78
C MET A 143 -10.52 -23.28 -2.35
N ASN A 144 -9.62 -23.07 -1.42
CA ASN A 144 -9.94 -22.83 -0.02
C ASN A 144 -9.33 -21.49 0.42
N PRO A 145 -10.02 -20.73 1.26
CA PRO A 145 -9.44 -19.51 1.81
C PRO A 145 -8.28 -19.85 2.73
N VAL A 146 -7.24 -19.06 2.68
CA VAL A 146 -6.16 -19.12 3.67
C VAL A 146 -6.63 -18.41 4.94
N THR A 147 -6.75 -19.14 6.05
CA THR A 147 -7.38 -18.65 7.29
C THR A 147 -6.43 -18.63 8.49
N GLU A 148 -5.15 -18.91 8.29
CA GLU A 148 -4.16 -18.89 9.36
C GLU A 148 -3.41 -17.56 9.35
N LEU A 149 -3.70 -16.67 10.28
CA LEU A 149 -2.93 -15.46 10.55
C LEU A 149 -1.86 -15.77 11.60
N VAL A 150 -0.60 -15.72 11.21
CA VAL A 150 0.54 -15.89 12.13
C VAL A 150 0.82 -14.60 12.90
N SER A 151 0.80 -13.47 12.20
CA SER A 151 1.02 -12.16 12.80
C SER A 151 0.40 -11.05 11.98
N ARG A 152 0.05 -9.95 12.65
CA ARG A 152 -0.26 -8.67 12.02
C ARG A 152 0.53 -7.57 12.72
N GLU A 153 1.28 -6.80 11.96
CA GLU A 153 2.12 -5.75 12.49
C GLU A 153 2.03 -4.47 11.68
N THR A 154 2.18 -3.34 12.34
CA THR A 154 2.31 -2.04 11.69
C THR A 154 3.76 -1.85 11.25
N VAL A 155 3.97 -1.77 9.95
CA VAL A 155 5.30 -1.59 9.33
C VAL A 155 5.64 -0.11 9.20
N SER A 156 4.63 0.72 8.90
CA SER A 156 4.79 2.17 8.72
C SER A 156 3.57 2.89 9.27
N ASP A 157 3.79 3.92 10.08
CA ASP A 157 2.77 4.78 10.64
C ASP A 157 3.30 6.22 10.66
N GLY A 158 2.70 7.08 9.85
CA GLY A 158 3.14 8.46 9.71
C GLY A 158 2.11 9.33 9.01
N GLU A 159 2.52 10.47 8.49
CA GLU A 159 1.60 11.39 7.79
C GLU A 159 1.35 11.01 6.33
N VAL A 160 2.23 10.19 5.73
CA VAL A 160 2.17 9.85 4.31
C VAL A 160 1.39 8.57 4.09
N GLU A 161 1.68 7.53 4.87
CA GLU A 161 1.07 6.21 4.72
C GLU A 161 0.96 5.48 6.06
N TYR A 162 -0.03 4.59 6.12
CA TYR A 162 -0.14 3.56 7.14
C TYR A 162 -0.02 2.20 6.46
N ARG A 163 0.92 1.39 6.89
CA ARG A 163 1.21 0.10 6.26
C ARG A 163 1.13 -1.02 7.27
N VAL A 164 0.30 -2.00 6.98
CA VAL A 164 0.13 -3.23 7.77
C VAL A 164 0.70 -4.41 6.98
N ARG A 165 1.38 -5.30 7.69
CA ARG A 165 1.76 -6.61 7.18
C ARG A 165 1.02 -7.68 7.96
N SER A 166 0.33 -8.54 7.24
CA SER A 166 -0.25 -9.79 7.75
C SER A 166 0.55 -10.97 7.19
N THR A 167 0.93 -11.91 8.03
CA THR A 167 1.71 -13.10 7.67
C THR A 167 0.96 -14.35 8.06
#